data_bcd25bc8b944eb210b81bdb2fe2e8de8
#
_entry.id   bcd25bc8b944eb210b81bdb2fe2e8de8
#
_cell.length_a   1.000
_cell.length_b   1.000
_cell.length_c   1.000
_cell.angle_alpha   90.00
_cell.angle_beta   90.00
_cell.angle_gamma   90.00
#
_symmetry.space_group_name_H-M   'P 1'
#
loop_
_entity.id
_entity.type
_entity.pdbx_description
1 polymer ?
#
loop_
_entity_poly.entity_id
_entity_poly.type
_entity_poly.pdbx_seq_one_letter_code
_entity_poly.pdbx_strand_id
1 'polypeptide(L)'
;MQVNSNNSEKQGKTQNLEFLEPITKRYLMVINVSSTCDEKGDRYLDPLWAKDLTEHFRYLKNFTLASPCQQETSPGNAIVVTREPSFSNVEFIDLPSPKSYPEAILTLPATVAKLWGAIGKADIVHSCVAGWPIPMGWLVTPIALIQGKFYVLVVESAPWRLEPGTTRKIKDRIIAYLSEIVNRWCVNNANLTIFTQSEYQQSLLTKRQERGHVIHASWIDEENIISEADAEEIWHKKLSPSTQKLKLLFVGRVESSKGVLVLLEAMKILDKKNIAVNLDILGDGTLLSECKTLSNQLQKSVKIQILGTVAYGKEFFRLLQEYHAIVVPSLSDEQPRIVYDAYSQAVPVLASNTDGLRDCIQNHKTGVIVNSNDPVALADLIEWSGQNLPQLQSMGKASLQQAHSMTHQEMHRSRWQLLLKMLQSSKV
;
A
#
# COMPACT_ATOMS: atom_id res chain seq x y z
N MET A 1 12.87 -59.13 15.87
CA MET A 1 13.65 -57.93 15.58
C MET A 1 12.66 -56.82 15.20
N GLN A 2 12.48 -55.91 16.13
CA GLN A 2 11.57 -54.74 15.97
C GLN A 2 12.29 -53.68 15.13
N VAL A 3 11.60 -53.16 14.11
CA VAL A 3 12.05 -51.97 13.40
C VAL A 3 11.08 -50.87 13.78
N ASN A 4 11.59 -49.89 14.54
CA ASN A 4 10.91 -48.68 14.96
C ASN A 4 10.67 -47.77 13.75
N SER A 5 9.42 -47.47 13.48
CA SER A 5 9.00 -46.37 12.60
C SER A 5 8.90 -45.08 13.41
N ASN A 6 9.91 -44.21 13.32
CA ASN A 6 9.81 -42.84 13.81
C ASN A 6 9.12 -42.00 12.77
N ASN A 7 7.84 -41.77 12.97
CA ASN A 7 7.08 -40.66 12.39
C ASN A 7 7.52 -39.36 13.05
N SER A 8 8.36 -38.61 12.40
CA SER A 8 8.61 -37.20 12.76
C SER A 8 7.58 -36.32 12.06
N GLU A 9 6.46 -36.10 12.72
CA GLU A 9 5.56 -34.99 12.43
C GLU A 9 6.32 -33.66 12.57
N LYS A 10 6.71 -33.09 11.46
CA LYS A 10 7.09 -31.67 11.41
C LYS A 10 5.82 -30.84 11.50
N GLN A 11 5.33 -30.62 12.70
CA GLN A 11 4.45 -29.50 13.00
C GLN A 11 5.19 -28.21 12.63
N GLY A 12 4.70 -27.51 11.62
CA GLY A 12 5.11 -26.13 11.31
C GLY A 12 4.82 -25.26 12.52
N LYS A 13 5.84 -24.99 13.32
CA LYS A 13 5.78 -23.97 14.36
C LYS A 13 5.66 -22.63 13.63
N THR A 14 4.47 -22.06 13.64
CA THR A 14 4.27 -20.62 13.47
C THR A 14 5.11 -19.95 14.55
N GLN A 15 6.33 -19.53 14.22
CA GLN A 15 7.11 -18.72 15.13
C GLN A 15 6.37 -17.40 15.29
N ASN A 16 5.70 -17.22 16.41
CA ASN A 16 5.29 -15.90 16.90
C ASN A 16 6.58 -15.07 16.95
N LEU A 17 6.75 -14.19 15.96
CA LEU A 17 7.91 -13.35 15.81
C LEU A 17 7.86 -12.29 16.92
N GLU A 18 8.38 -12.64 18.09
CA GLU A 18 8.53 -11.68 19.19
C GLU A 18 9.56 -10.63 18.83
N PHE A 19 9.21 -9.37 19.00
CA PHE A 19 10.16 -8.27 18.95
C PHE A 19 11.09 -8.37 20.18
N LEU A 20 12.37 -8.67 19.96
CA LEU A 20 13.32 -9.01 21.00
C LEU A 20 13.56 -7.89 22.01
N GLU A 21 13.48 -6.62 21.60
CA GLU A 21 13.65 -5.45 22.45
C GLU A 21 12.59 -4.37 22.16
N PRO A 22 11.60 -4.19 23.02
CA PRO A 22 10.63 -3.12 22.84
C PRO A 22 11.25 -1.74 23.08
N ILE A 23 10.89 -0.78 22.27
CA ILE A 23 11.30 0.62 22.43
C ILE A 23 10.45 1.26 23.51
N THR A 24 11.10 1.66 24.62
CA THR A 24 10.43 2.26 25.78
C THR A 24 10.45 3.80 25.77
N LYS A 25 11.13 4.43 24.81
CA LYS A 25 11.12 5.87 24.60
C LYS A 25 9.70 6.34 24.26
N ARG A 26 9.34 7.55 24.68
CA ARG A 26 8.02 8.15 24.37
C ARG A 26 7.94 8.44 22.88
N TYR A 27 7.05 7.73 22.21
CA TYR A 27 6.86 7.80 20.75
C TYR A 27 5.59 8.59 20.43
N LEU A 28 5.73 9.69 19.72
CA LEU A 28 4.61 10.47 19.21
C LEU A 28 4.48 10.25 17.71
N MET A 29 3.35 9.71 17.30
CA MET A 29 2.97 9.61 15.87
C MET A 29 1.98 10.73 15.54
N VAL A 30 2.32 11.55 14.54
CA VAL A 30 1.48 12.63 14.03
C VAL A 30 1.10 12.34 12.59
N ILE A 31 -0.18 12.05 12.37
CA ILE A 31 -0.71 11.63 11.05
C ILE A 31 -1.90 12.48 10.62
N ASN A 32 -2.19 12.46 9.31
CA ASN A 32 -3.36 13.12 8.73
C ASN A 32 -4.58 12.20 8.61
N VAL A 33 -4.51 10.96 9.10
CA VAL A 33 -5.67 10.07 9.13
C VAL A 33 -6.61 10.56 10.22
N SER A 34 -7.80 10.97 9.81
CA SER A 34 -8.82 11.45 10.75
C SER A 34 -9.35 10.32 11.62
N SER A 35 -9.46 10.58 12.91
CA SER A 35 -10.29 9.80 13.82
C SER A 35 -11.65 10.48 13.99
N THR A 36 -12.65 9.71 14.42
CA THR A 36 -13.98 10.24 14.78
C THR A 36 -14.22 9.98 16.25
N CYS A 37 -14.82 10.93 16.95
CA CYS A 37 -15.21 10.78 18.34
C CYS A 37 -16.72 11.02 18.47
N ASP A 38 -17.41 10.22 19.27
CA ASP A 38 -18.82 10.45 19.58
C ASP A 38 -18.99 11.23 20.90
N GLU A 39 -20.23 11.57 21.23
CA GLU A 39 -20.59 12.28 22.47
C GLU A 39 -20.32 11.46 23.74
N LYS A 40 -20.15 10.14 23.63
CA LYS A 40 -19.85 9.24 24.75
C LYS A 40 -18.35 9.12 24.99
N GLY A 41 -17.52 9.71 24.12
CA GLY A 41 -16.07 9.62 24.18
C GLY A 41 -15.48 8.37 23.49
N ASP A 42 -16.29 7.60 22.80
CA ASP A 42 -15.80 6.51 21.98
C ASP A 42 -15.08 7.05 20.75
N ARG A 43 -13.91 6.48 20.45
CA ARG A 43 -13.10 6.83 19.30
C ARG A 43 -13.15 5.77 18.23
N TYR A 44 -13.28 6.21 17.01
CA TYR A 44 -13.43 5.36 15.83
C TYR A 44 -12.27 5.57 14.88
N LEU A 45 -11.74 4.45 14.33
CA LEU A 45 -10.71 4.45 13.28
C LEU A 45 -11.09 3.49 12.15
N ASP A 46 -10.55 3.72 10.98
CA ASP A 46 -10.59 2.76 9.89
C ASP A 46 -9.94 1.42 10.33
N PRO A 47 -10.53 0.27 10.01
CA PRO A 47 -10.04 -1.04 10.46
C PRO A 47 -8.60 -1.36 10.05
N LEU A 48 -8.17 -0.95 8.85
CA LEU A 48 -6.79 -1.18 8.38
C LEU A 48 -5.80 -0.31 9.15
N TRP A 49 -6.18 0.94 9.45
CA TRP A 49 -5.36 1.81 10.31
C TRP A 49 -5.26 1.29 11.74
N ALA A 50 -6.34 0.82 12.31
CA ALA A 50 -6.32 0.21 13.63
C ALA A 50 -5.43 -1.04 13.67
N LYS A 51 -5.45 -1.86 12.61
CA LYS A 51 -4.55 -3.00 12.44
C LYS A 51 -3.09 -2.56 12.42
N ASP A 52 -2.72 -1.56 11.61
CA ASP A 52 -1.36 -1.04 11.50
C ASP A 52 -0.85 -0.48 12.84
N LEU A 53 -1.69 0.29 13.55
CA LEU A 53 -1.37 0.81 14.88
C LEU A 53 -1.14 -0.31 15.89
N THR A 54 -1.96 -1.36 15.87
CA THR A 54 -1.81 -2.52 16.76
C THR A 54 -0.45 -3.20 16.57
N GLU A 55 0.06 -3.30 15.35
CA GLU A 55 1.40 -3.82 15.11
C GLU A 55 2.50 -2.87 15.66
N HIS A 56 2.31 -1.55 15.58
CA HIS A 56 3.22 -0.58 16.21
C HIS A 56 3.29 -0.79 17.74
N PHE A 57 2.19 -1.09 18.42
CA PHE A 57 2.15 -1.27 19.89
C PHE A 57 2.90 -2.53 20.35
N ARG A 58 3.17 -3.47 19.47
CA ARG A 58 3.97 -4.66 19.81
C ARG A 58 5.41 -4.29 20.16
N TYR A 59 5.98 -3.25 19.53
CA TYR A 59 7.36 -2.82 19.74
C TYR A 59 7.52 -1.40 20.29
N LEU A 60 6.47 -0.57 20.31
CA LEU A 60 6.46 0.77 20.91
C LEU A 60 5.60 0.76 22.18
N LYS A 61 6.22 0.93 23.36
CA LYS A 61 5.50 0.77 24.64
C LYS A 61 4.82 2.04 25.13
N ASN A 62 5.40 3.21 24.88
CA ASN A 62 4.87 4.52 25.30
C ASN A 62 4.45 5.29 24.06
N PHE A 63 3.20 5.09 23.62
CA PHE A 63 2.72 5.57 22.34
C PHE A 63 1.65 6.66 22.50
N THR A 64 1.86 7.77 21.81
CA THR A 64 0.92 8.89 21.69
C THR A 64 0.53 9.05 20.21
N LEU A 65 -0.75 9.12 19.90
CA LEU A 65 -1.28 9.39 18.56
C LEU A 65 -1.87 10.81 18.50
N ALA A 66 -1.30 11.66 17.68
CA ALA A 66 -1.88 12.97 17.35
C ALA A 66 -2.49 12.91 15.93
N SER A 67 -3.80 13.08 15.84
CA SER A 67 -4.53 13.01 14.56
C SER A 67 -5.68 14.00 14.53
N PRO A 68 -6.13 14.45 13.33
CA PRO A 68 -7.36 15.21 13.22
C PRO A 68 -8.54 14.42 13.80
N CYS A 69 -9.35 15.04 14.66
CA CYS A 69 -10.55 14.42 15.22
C CYS A 69 -11.80 15.17 14.79
N GLN A 70 -12.78 14.44 14.29
CA GLN A 70 -14.12 14.95 13.94
C GLN A 70 -15.15 14.45 14.94
N GLN A 71 -16.13 15.30 15.26
CA GLN A 71 -17.29 14.89 16.05
C GLN A 71 -18.34 14.31 15.10
N GLU A 72 -18.68 13.04 15.25
CA GLU A 72 -19.67 12.36 14.41
C GLU A 72 -20.31 11.18 15.16
N THR A 73 -21.61 10.97 14.96
CA THR A 73 -22.40 10.03 15.76
C THR A 73 -22.34 8.57 15.29
N SER A 74 -21.85 8.27 14.08
CA SER A 74 -21.69 6.89 13.58
C SER A 74 -20.87 6.85 12.28
N PRO A 75 -19.56 6.62 12.32
CA PRO A 75 -18.74 6.51 11.12
C PRO A 75 -18.79 5.09 10.54
N GLY A 76 -19.72 4.81 9.64
CA GLY A 76 -19.74 3.68 8.71
C GLY A 76 -19.08 2.37 9.18
N ASN A 77 -18.07 1.91 8.47
CA ASN A 77 -17.33 0.66 8.76
C ASN A 77 -16.16 0.82 9.76
N ALA A 78 -16.09 1.94 10.50
CA ALA A 78 -15.01 2.16 11.46
C ALA A 78 -15.18 1.30 12.72
N ILE A 79 -14.06 0.96 13.36
CA ILE A 79 -14.06 0.22 14.62
C ILE A 79 -13.87 1.14 15.82
N VAL A 80 -14.44 0.76 16.97
CA VAL A 80 -14.34 1.50 18.23
C VAL A 80 -13.04 1.13 18.94
N VAL A 81 -11.98 1.91 18.72
CA VAL A 81 -10.65 1.59 19.26
C VAL A 81 -10.53 1.82 20.77
N THR A 82 -11.34 2.70 21.37
CA THR A 82 -11.36 2.91 22.83
C THR A 82 -11.81 1.67 23.62
N ARG A 83 -12.47 0.72 22.96
CA ARG A 83 -12.90 -0.54 23.57
C ARG A 83 -11.95 -1.71 23.29
N GLU A 84 -10.96 -1.50 22.42
CA GLU A 84 -9.97 -2.52 22.09
C GLU A 84 -8.85 -2.57 23.13
N PRO A 85 -8.55 -3.74 23.73
CA PRO A 85 -7.50 -3.86 24.76
C PRO A 85 -6.13 -3.38 24.28
N SER A 86 -5.81 -3.52 23.00
CA SER A 86 -4.56 -3.08 22.39
C SER A 86 -4.35 -1.56 22.47
N PHE A 87 -5.43 -0.78 22.57
CA PHE A 87 -5.39 0.69 22.63
C PHE A 87 -5.47 1.23 24.07
N SER A 88 -5.53 0.39 25.10
CA SER A 88 -5.71 0.82 26.50
C SER A 88 -4.62 1.77 27.03
N ASN A 89 -3.40 1.69 26.50
CA ASN A 89 -2.25 2.51 26.90
C ASN A 89 -1.89 3.59 25.88
N VAL A 90 -2.77 3.87 24.91
CA VAL A 90 -2.53 4.88 23.87
C VAL A 90 -3.07 6.22 24.33
N GLU A 91 -2.18 7.23 24.37
CA GLU A 91 -2.61 8.62 24.56
C GLU A 91 -3.03 9.22 23.22
N PHE A 92 -4.23 9.82 23.17
CA PHE A 92 -4.75 10.48 21.96
C PHE A 92 -4.69 11.99 22.11
N ILE A 93 -4.20 12.67 21.08
CA ILE A 93 -4.19 14.14 20.98
C ILE A 93 -5.04 14.54 19.78
N ASP A 94 -6.15 15.20 20.07
CA ASP A 94 -7.09 15.66 19.04
C ASP A 94 -6.58 16.95 18.40
N LEU A 95 -6.21 16.85 17.13
CA LEU A 95 -5.89 17.99 16.30
C LEU A 95 -7.15 18.53 15.62
N PRO A 96 -7.20 19.82 15.27
CA PRO A 96 -8.25 20.37 14.41
C PRO A 96 -8.35 19.59 13.09
N SER A 97 -9.57 19.42 12.58
CA SER A 97 -9.86 18.72 11.32
C SER A 97 -10.45 19.66 10.28
N PRO A 98 -9.65 20.57 9.69
CA PRO A 98 -10.15 21.55 8.74
C PRO A 98 -10.60 20.88 7.42
N LYS A 99 -11.74 21.35 6.88
CA LYS A 99 -12.31 20.88 5.62
C LYS A 99 -11.92 21.75 4.41
N SER A 100 -11.24 22.87 4.66
CA SER A 100 -10.83 23.83 3.62
C SER A 100 -9.53 24.54 3.97
N TYR A 101 -8.87 25.16 2.98
CA TYR A 101 -7.67 25.96 3.23
C TYR A 101 -7.91 27.15 4.18
N PRO A 102 -9.00 27.95 4.04
CA PRO A 102 -9.28 29.03 5.00
C PRO A 102 -9.43 28.52 6.43
N GLU A 103 -10.12 27.41 6.63
CA GLU A 103 -10.28 26.80 7.94
C GLU A 103 -8.94 26.26 8.51
N ALA A 104 -8.09 25.69 7.64
CA ALA A 104 -6.77 25.25 8.02
C ALA A 104 -5.87 26.40 8.49
N ILE A 105 -5.96 27.56 7.82
CA ILE A 105 -5.24 28.77 8.25
C ILE A 105 -5.79 29.28 9.58
N LEU A 106 -7.09 29.30 9.77
CA LEU A 106 -7.71 29.74 11.02
C LEU A 106 -7.36 28.85 12.21
N THR A 107 -7.30 27.53 12.00
CA THR A 107 -6.99 26.55 13.05
C THR A 107 -5.49 26.31 13.23
N LEU A 108 -4.64 26.85 12.35
CA LEU A 108 -3.20 26.67 12.38
C LEU A 108 -2.53 27.01 13.73
N PRO A 109 -2.84 28.17 14.40
CA PRO A 109 -2.24 28.48 15.70
C PRO A 109 -2.55 27.42 16.76
N ALA A 110 -3.79 26.92 16.80
CA ALA A 110 -4.20 25.86 17.74
C ALA A 110 -3.50 24.54 17.43
N THR A 111 -3.38 24.19 16.15
CA THR A 111 -2.65 22.99 15.70
C THR A 111 -1.16 23.07 16.11
N VAL A 112 -0.51 24.20 15.84
CA VAL A 112 0.90 24.40 16.20
C VAL A 112 1.10 24.36 17.72
N ALA A 113 0.22 24.98 18.51
CA ALA A 113 0.31 24.96 19.97
C ALA A 113 0.19 23.54 20.54
N LYS A 114 -0.77 22.74 20.05
CA LYS A 114 -0.94 21.34 20.43
C LYS A 114 0.29 20.50 20.05
N LEU A 115 0.78 20.65 18.81
CA LEU A 115 1.97 19.94 18.34
C LEU A 115 3.21 20.33 19.13
N TRP A 116 3.39 21.62 19.44
CA TRP A 116 4.51 22.10 20.26
C TRP A 116 4.57 21.41 21.62
N GLY A 117 3.44 21.35 22.31
CA GLY A 117 3.31 20.69 23.61
C GLY A 117 3.51 19.18 23.54
N ALA A 118 2.93 18.54 22.52
CA ALA A 118 3.04 17.10 22.32
C ALA A 118 4.49 16.68 21.98
N ILE A 119 5.11 17.36 21.04
CA ILE A 119 6.50 17.12 20.62
C ILE A 119 7.46 17.35 21.81
N GLY A 120 7.20 18.35 22.65
CA GLY A 120 8.00 18.63 23.86
C GLY A 120 8.09 17.42 24.80
N LYS A 121 7.01 16.67 24.94
CA LYS A 121 6.92 15.48 25.80
C LYS A 121 7.49 14.21 25.15
N ALA A 122 7.63 14.15 23.84
CA ALA A 122 8.12 12.98 23.13
C ALA A 122 9.66 12.91 23.11
N ASP A 123 10.18 11.71 22.94
CA ASP A 123 11.60 11.44 22.68
C ASP A 123 11.80 11.16 21.18
N ILE A 124 10.84 10.48 20.56
CA ILE A 124 10.79 10.15 19.14
C ILE A 124 9.51 10.74 18.55
N VAL A 125 9.64 11.46 17.45
CA VAL A 125 8.51 12.07 16.73
C VAL A 125 8.44 11.47 15.33
N HIS A 126 7.28 10.98 14.95
CA HIS A 126 7.00 10.41 13.64
C HIS A 126 5.94 11.24 12.92
N SER A 127 6.17 11.57 11.65
CA SER A 127 5.15 12.18 10.80
C SER A 127 5.28 11.74 9.31
N CYS A 128 4.38 12.25 8.47
CA CYS A 128 4.38 12.03 7.03
C CYS A 128 4.36 13.35 6.27
N VAL A 129 4.74 13.31 4.98
CA VAL A 129 4.73 14.48 4.08
C VAL A 129 3.48 14.56 3.20
N ALA A 130 2.61 13.58 3.25
CA ALA A 130 1.32 13.59 2.58
C ALA A 130 0.21 14.10 3.52
N GLY A 131 -0.87 14.62 2.94
CA GLY A 131 -2.06 14.99 3.70
C GLY A 131 -2.67 16.32 3.26
N TRP A 132 -3.91 16.49 3.63
CA TRP A 132 -4.75 17.65 3.29
C TRP A 132 -5.34 18.27 4.57
N PRO A 133 -5.51 19.57 4.64
CA PRO A 133 -5.10 20.61 3.67
C PRO A 133 -3.63 21.00 3.76
N ILE A 134 -2.97 20.74 4.89
CA ILE A 134 -1.54 21.01 5.12
C ILE A 134 -0.87 19.71 5.59
N PRO A 135 0.17 19.21 4.88
CA PRO A 135 0.91 18.04 5.33
C PRO A 135 1.47 18.23 6.74
N MET A 136 1.24 17.27 7.64
CA MET A 136 1.70 17.39 9.05
C MET A 136 3.21 17.53 9.15
N GLY A 137 3.98 16.89 8.26
CA GLY A 137 5.43 17.02 8.21
C GLY A 137 5.92 18.44 8.07
N TRP A 138 5.16 19.34 7.42
CA TRP A 138 5.55 20.75 7.29
C TRP A 138 5.51 21.49 8.61
N LEU A 139 4.65 21.09 9.53
CA LEU A 139 4.53 21.67 10.87
C LEU A 139 5.44 20.94 11.87
N VAL A 140 5.48 19.62 11.81
CA VAL A 140 6.23 18.76 12.72
C VAL A 140 7.73 18.92 12.54
N THR A 141 8.24 18.96 11.30
CA THR A 141 9.68 19.04 11.02
C THR A 141 10.35 20.22 11.73
N PRO A 142 9.91 21.49 11.54
CA PRO A 142 10.56 22.61 12.20
C PRO A 142 10.47 22.53 13.73
N ILE A 143 9.33 22.09 14.29
CA ILE A 143 9.15 21.97 15.74
C ILE A 143 10.07 20.89 16.30
N ALA A 144 10.14 19.72 15.66
CA ALA A 144 11.02 18.62 16.11
C ALA A 144 12.50 19.02 16.09
N LEU A 145 12.92 19.74 15.05
CA LEU A 145 14.30 20.26 14.94
C LEU A 145 14.62 21.29 16.04
N ILE A 146 13.73 22.27 16.26
CA ILE A 146 13.92 23.29 17.30
C ILE A 146 14.02 22.65 18.70
N GLN A 147 13.21 21.62 18.95
CA GLN A 147 13.17 20.91 20.22
C GLN A 147 14.18 19.76 20.33
N GLY A 148 15.04 19.56 19.32
CA GLY A 148 16.11 18.55 19.33
C GLY A 148 15.61 17.11 19.41
N LYS A 149 14.45 16.79 18.84
CA LYS A 149 13.85 15.46 18.94
C LYS A 149 14.39 14.52 17.87
N PHE A 150 14.42 13.21 18.17
CA PHE A 150 14.66 12.20 17.15
C PHE A 150 13.46 12.13 16.21
N TYR A 151 13.67 12.52 14.95
CA TYR A 151 12.58 12.69 13.99
C TYR A 151 12.59 11.61 12.92
N VAL A 152 11.48 10.88 12.83
CA VAL A 152 11.18 9.87 11.82
C VAL A 152 10.17 10.44 10.83
N LEU A 153 10.48 10.37 9.55
CA LEU A 153 9.59 10.82 8.48
C LEU A 153 9.24 9.67 7.58
N VAL A 154 7.95 9.50 7.24
CA VAL A 154 7.50 8.49 6.28
C VAL A 154 6.97 9.16 5.03
N VAL A 155 7.43 8.69 3.87
CA VAL A 155 7.01 9.14 2.54
C VAL A 155 6.29 7.99 1.87
N GLU A 156 4.96 7.98 1.98
CA GLU A 156 4.10 6.92 1.43
C GLU A 156 3.63 7.25 0.01
N SER A 157 3.44 8.54 -0.28
CA SER A 157 2.94 9.04 -1.55
C SER A 157 3.43 10.48 -1.82
N ALA A 158 3.34 10.89 -3.07
CA ALA A 158 3.72 12.23 -3.52
C ALA A 158 2.59 12.95 -4.27
N PRO A 159 1.42 13.18 -3.61
CA PRO A 159 0.23 13.73 -4.27
C PRO A 159 0.40 15.16 -4.80
N TRP A 160 1.47 15.85 -4.39
CA TRP A 160 1.83 17.18 -4.92
C TRP A 160 2.47 17.12 -6.29
N ARG A 161 2.97 15.96 -6.74
CA ARG A 161 3.56 15.77 -8.06
C ARG A 161 2.46 15.69 -9.11
N LEU A 162 2.68 16.38 -10.20
CA LEU A 162 1.73 16.42 -11.32
C LEU A 162 1.93 15.20 -12.21
N GLU A 163 0.85 14.56 -12.61
CA GLU A 163 0.89 13.47 -13.58
C GLU A 163 1.42 13.95 -14.93
N PRO A 164 2.34 13.19 -15.57
CA PRO A 164 2.83 13.52 -16.91
C PRO A 164 1.69 13.65 -17.92
N GLY A 165 1.77 14.64 -18.81
CA GLY A 165 0.80 14.82 -19.91
C GLY A 165 -0.49 15.54 -19.53
N THR A 166 -0.70 15.91 -18.26
CA THR A 166 -1.86 16.71 -17.88
C THR A 166 -1.63 18.20 -18.07
N THR A 167 -2.54 18.89 -18.82
CA THR A 167 -2.56 20.35 -18.91
C THR A 167 -3.05 20.92 -17.59
N ARG A 168 -2.14 21.39 -16.75
CA ARG A 168 -2.45 21.99 -15.45
C ARG A 168 -2.27 23.51 -15.51
N LYS A 169 -3.06 24.22 -14.71
CA LYS A 169 -2.95 25.68 -14.55
C LYS A 169 -1.57 26.05 -13.97
N ILE A 170 -1.04 27.21 -14.31
CA ILE A 170 0.25 27.71 -13.79
C ILE A 170 0.28 27.67 -12.26
N LYS A 171 -0.83 27.99 -11.60
CA LYS A 171 -0.98 27.92 -10.15
C LYS A 171 -0.64 26.52 -9.61
N ASP A 172 -1.17 25.46 -10.23
CA ASP A 172 -0.94 24.07 -9.77
C ASP A 172 0.51 23.67 -9.90
N ARG A 173 1.17 24.14 -10.97
CA ARG A 173 2.63 23.91 -11.19
C ARG A 173 3.48 24.61 -10.13
N ILE A 174 3.13 25.84 -9.74
CA ILE A 174 3.83 26.59 -8.68
C ILE A 174 3.64 25.89 -7.34
N ILE A 175 2.42 25.46 -7.00
CA ILE A 175 2.12 24.73 -5.76
C ILE A 175 2.92 23.43 -5.72
N ALA A 176 2.91 22.63 -6.79
CA ALA A 176 3.67 21.40 -6.89
C ALA A 176 5.18 21.64 -6.67
N TYR A 177 5.74 22.66 -7.31
CA TYR A 177 7.16 23.01 -7.16
C TYR A 177 7.53 23.43 -5.74
N LEU A 178 6.72 24.31 -5.12
CA LEU A 178 6.94 24.73 -3.74
C LEU A 178 6.80 23.56 -2.76
N SER A 179 5.79 22.71 -2.96
CA SER A 179 5.61 21.49 -2.16
C SER A 179 6.81 20.55 -2.28
N GLU A 180 7.36 20.37 -3.47
CA GLU A 180 8.57 19.55 -3.67
C GLU A 180 9.77 20.09 -2.88
N ILE A 181 9.98 21.44 -2.89
CA ILE A 181 11.06 22.07 -2.12
C ILE A 181 10.88 21.84 -0.62
N VAL A 182 9.66 22.05 -0.08
CA VAL A 182 9.41 21.90 1.34
C VAL A 182 9.54 20.44 1.76
N ASN A 183 9.01 19.49 0.95
CA ASN A 183 9.10 18.07 1.24
C ASN A 183 10.55 17.57 1.18
N ARG A 184 11.36 18.02 0.21
CA ARG A 184 12.81 17.76 0.19
C ARG A 184 13.50 18.29 1.44
N TRP A 185 13.14 19.49 1.89
CA TRP A 185 13.68 20.05 3.12
C TRP A 185 13.31 19.18 4.34
N CYS A 186 12.05 18.75 4.48
CA CYS A 186 11.60 17.85 5.54
C CYS A 186 12.41 16.53 5.54
N VAL A 187 12.50 15.88 4.38
CA VAL A 187 13.21 14.62 4.19
C VAL A 187 14.69 14.73 4.57
N ASN A 188 15.39 15.77 4.11
CA ASN A 188 16.82 15.94 4.35
C ASN A 188 17.18 16.38 5.80
N ASN A 189 16.19 16.77 6.60
CA ASN A 189 16.37 17.15 8.00
C ASN A 189 15.87 16.08 9.00
N ALA A 190 15.21 15.04 8.57
CA ALA A 190 14.84 13.92 9.42
C ALA A 190 16.08 13.11 9.88
N ASN A 191 16.00 12.49 11.06
CA ASN A 191 17.01 11.55 11.55
C ASN A 191 16.90 10.19 10.86
N LEU A 192 15.68 9.82 10.50
CA LEU A 192 15.34 8.61 9.75
C LEU A 192 14.21 8.94 8.79
N THR A 193 14.36 8.59 7.50
CA THR A 193 13.28 8.67 6.53
C THR A 193 13.00 7.29 5.96
N ILE A 194 11.73 6.88 5.99
CA ILE A 194 11.25 5.64 5.41
C ILE A 194 10.45 5.97 4.15
N PHE A 195 10.81 5.36 3.04
CA PHE A 195 10.15 5.52 1.75
C PHE A 195 9.44 4.22 1.37
N THR A 196 8.28 4.31 0.75
CA THR A 196 7.58 3.13 0.24
C THR A 196 8.09 2.68 -1.13
N GLN A 197 8.83 3.53 -1.84
CA GLN A 197 9.44 3.19 -3.14
C GLN A 197 10.77 3.91 -3.37
N SER A 198 11.63 3.29 -4.18
CA SER A 198 13.00 3.72 -4.44
C SER A 198 13.08 5.09 -5.13
N GLU A 199 12.12 5.41 -6.00
CA GLU A 199 12.08 6.70 -6.70
C GLU A 199 11.96 7.88 -5.72
N TYR A 200 11.11 7.76 -4.67
CA TYR A 200 10.99 8.81 -3.67
C TYR A 200 12.30 9.02 -2.90
N GLN A 201 13.00 7.95 -2.57
CA GLN A 201 14.31 8.05 -1.93
C GLN A 201 15.30 8.78 -2.83
N GLN A 202 15.41 8.36 -4.10
CA GLN A 202 16.36 8.93 -5.05
C GLN A 202 16.07 10.40 -5.38
N SER A 203 14.80 10.78 -5.49
CA SER A 203 14.41 12.12 -5.90
C SER A 203 14.35 13.12 -4.75
N LEU A 204 13.96 12.70 -3.54
CA LEU A 204 13.75 13.61 -2.39
C LEU A 204 14.96 13.68 -1.47
N LEU A 205 15.69 12.57 -1.26
CA LEU A 205 16.82 12.51 -0.35
C LEU A 205 18.11 12.86 -1.10
N THR A 206 18.60 14.07 -0.90
CA THR A 206 19.81 14.58 -1.59
C THR A 206 21.05 14.60 -0.73
N LYS A 207 20.88 14.48 0.62
CA LYS A 207 21.96 14.48 1.60
C LYS A 207 21.74 13.33 2.60
N ARG A 208 22.86 12.86 3.20
CA ARG A 208 22.80 11.87 4.30
C ARG A 208 22.02 10.61 3.89
N GLN A 209 22.43 10.02 2.78
CA GLN A 209 21.78 8.85 2.17
C GLN A 209 21.57 7.68 3.17
N GLU A 210 22.45 7.58 4.16
CA GLU A 210 22.38 6.60 5.24
C GLU A 210 21.14 6.72 6.15
N ARG A 211 20.40 7.82 6.06
CA ARG A 211 19.18 8.07 6.83
C ARG A 211 17.91 7.70 6.10
N GLY A 212 17.99 7.38 4.81
CA GLY A 212 16.85 7.00 3.98
C GLY A 212 16.82 5.52 3.70
N HIS A 213 15.67 4.88 3.91
CA HIS A 213 15.49 3.45 3.67
C HIS A 213 14.17 3.18 2.98
N VAL A 214 14.16 2.24 2.03
CA VAL A 214 12.96 1.80 1.37
C VAL A 214 12.39 0.62 2.13
N ILE A 215 11.15 0.75 2.59
CA ILE A 215 10.36 -0.32 3.21
C ILE A 215 8.99 -0.30 2.54
N HIS A 216 8.73 -1.31 1.74
CA HIS A 216 7.48 -1.41 0.99
C HIS A 216 6.29 -1.59 1.92
N ALA A 217 5.18 -0.90 1.63
CA ALA A 217 3.95 -1.05 2.36
C ALA A 217 3.26 -2.36 1.99
N SER A 218 2.89 -3.16 2.98
CA SER A 218 2.15 -4.41 2.80
C SER A 218 1.05 -4.55 3.85
N TRP A 219 -0.04 -5.21 3.46
CA TRP A 219 -1.20 -5.45 4.33
C TRP A 219 -1.54 -6.94 4.45
N ILE A 220 -0.80 -7.81 3.75
CA ILE A 220 -1.00 -9.25 3.82
C ILE A 220 -0.45 -9.78 5.14
N ASP A 221 -1.24 -10.62 5.81
CA ASP A 221 -0.77 -11.39 6.96
C ASP A 221 -0.22 -12.74 6.49
N GLU A 222 0.65 -13.34 7.31
CA GLU A 222 1.20 -14.68 7.04
C GLU A 222 0.09 -15.72 6.78
N GLU A 223 -1.02 -15.61 7.54
CA GLU A 223 -2.18 -16.51 7.40
C GLU A 223 -2.93 -16.38 6.08
N ASN A 224 -2.72 -15.28 5.35
CA ASN A 224 -3.31 -15.08 4.02
C ASN A 224 -2.47 -15.67 2.89
N ILE A 225 -1.26 -16.12 3.17
CA ILE A 225 -0.38 -16.73 2.17
C ILE A 225 -0.76 -18.21 2.05
N ILE A 226 -1.10 -18.63 0.85
CA ILE A 226 -1.43 -20.05 0.59
C ILE A 226 -0.18 -20.93 0.68
N SER A 227 -0.37 -22.22 0.96
CA SER A 227 0.72 -23.18 0.92
C SER A 227 1.19 -23.47 -0.51
N GLU A 228 2.43 -23.94 -0.67
CA GLU A 228 2.93 -24.38 -1.98
C GLU A 228 2.09 -25.52 -2.56
N ALA A 229 1.55 -26.41 -1.71
CA ALA A 229 0.67 -27.50 -2.14
C ALA A 229 -0.67 -26.98 -2.68
N ASP A 230 -1.28 -26.01 -2.00
CA ASP A 230 -2.51 -25.37 -2.48
C ASP A 230 -2.25 -24.63 -3.81
N ALA A 231 -1.11 -23.94 -3.92
CA ALA A 231 -0.72 -23.27 -5.15
C ALA A 231 -0.57 -24.24 -6.32
N GLU A 232 0.02 -25.42 -6.10
CA GLU A 232 0.13 -26.47 -7.11
C GLU A 232 -1.24 -27.00 -7.54
N GLU A 233 -2.12 -27.27 -6.59
CA GLU A 233 -3.49 -27.75 -6.89
C GLU A 233 -4.27 -26.69 -7.71
N ILE A 234 -4.21 -25.42 -7.30
CA ILE A 234 -4.86 -24.31 -8.00
C ILE A 234 -4.33 -24.20 -9.44
N TRP A 235 -3.01 -24.23 -9.63
CA TRP A 235 -2.43 -24.11 -10.95
C TRP A 235 -2.69 -25.36 -11.81
N HIS A 236 -2.75 -26.55 -11.23
CA HIS A 236 -3.15 -27.76 -11.96
C HIS A 236 -4.57 -27.62 -12.54
N LYS A 237 -5.50 -27.04 -11.76
CA LYS A 237 -6.86 -26.75 -12.25
C LYS A 237 -6.85 -25.71 -13.38
N LYS A 238 -6.05 -24.64 -13.25
CA LYS A 238 -5.93 -23.58 -14.27
C LYS A 238 -5.34 -24.08 -15.60
N LEU A 239 -4.45 -25.05 -15.55
CA LEU A 239 -3.81 -25.65 -16.75
C LEU A 239 -4.64 -26.77 -17.39
N SER A 240 -5.78 -27.14 -16.82
CA SER A 240 -6.63 -28.18 -17.36
C SER A 240 -7.18 -27.79 -18.74
N PRO A 241 -7.27 -28.72 -19.70
CA PRO A 241 -7.82 -28.47 -21.04
C PRO A 241 -9.24 -27.88 -21.06
N SER A 242 -10.01 -28.08 -19.98
CA SER A 242 -11.35 -27.49 -19.83
C SER A 242 -11.33 -25.99 -19.56
N THR A 243 -10.21 -25.41 -19.16
CA THR A 243 -10.02 -23.99 -18.82
C THR A 243 -9.28 -23.20 -19.91
N GLN A 244 -9.55 -23.50 -21.17
CA GLN A 244 -8.80 -23.00 -22.35
C GLN A 244 -8.75 -21.47 -22.55
N LYS A 245 -9.44 -20.65 -21.73
CA LYS A 245 -9.43 -19.20 -21.88
C LYS A 245 -8.63 -18.54 -20.79
N LEU A 246 -7.71 -17.68 -21.19
CA LEU A 246 -6.99 -16.83 -20.26
C LEU A 246 -7.97 -15.98 -19.42
N LYS A 247 -7.93 -16.09 -18.10
CA LYS A 247 -8.77 -15.35 -17.18
C LYS A 247 -7.91 -14.34 -16.43
N LEU A 248 -8.19 -13.05 -16.59
CA LEU A 248 -7.46 -11.93 -16.02
C LEU A 248 -8.35 -11.14 -15.07
N LEU A 249 -7.75 -10.51 -14.07
CA LEU A 249 -8.44 -9.62 -13.16
C LEU A 249 -7.72 -8.27 -13.08
N PHE A 250 -8.49 -7.20 -13.21
CA PHE A 250 -8.10 -5.86 -12.80
C PHE A 250 -8.69 -5.59 -11.42
N VAL A 251 -7.88 -5.09 -10.48
CA VAL A 251 -8.34 -4.71 -9.12
C VAL A 251 -7.89 -3.30 -8.82
N GLY A 252 -8.84 -2.43 -8.46
CA GLY A 252 -8.53 -1.08 -8.03
C GLY A 252 -9.60 -0.06 -8.37
N ARG A 253 -9.31 1.21 -8.10
CA ARG A 253 -10.19 2.31 -8.51
C ARG A 253 -10.28 2.36 -10.03
N VAL A 254 -11.49 2.40 -10.56
CA VAL A 254 -11.76 2.45 -12.00
C VAL A 254 -11.60 3.89 -12.49
N GLU A 255 -10.35 4.34 -12.55
CA GLU A 255 -9.95 5.72 -12.88
C GLU A 255 -8.84 5.75 -13.93
N SER A 256 -8.67 6.90 -14.59
CA SER A 256 -7.67 7.07 -15.66
C SER A 256 -6.24 6.80 -15.18
N SER A 257 -5.86 7.26 -13.99
CA SER A 257 -4.54 7.04 -13.41
C SER A 257 -4.20 5.55 -13.22
N LYS A 258 -5.21 4.70 -13.03
CA LYS A 258 -5.04 3.25 -12.91
C LYS A 258 -4.97 2.52 -14.26
N GLY A 259 -4.97 3.28 -15.37
CA GLY A 259 -4.75 2.77 -16.73
C GLY A 259 -5.88 1.89 -17.27
N VAL A 260 -7.08 1.97 -16.69
CA VAL A 260 -8.20 1.15 -17.14
C VAL A 260 -8.54 1.40 -18.62
N LEU A 261 -8.38 2.64 -19.12
CA LEU A 261 -8.60 2.93 -20.53
C LEU A 261 -7.57 2.24 -21.43
N VAL A 262 -6.30 2.16 -21.01
CA VAL A 262 -5.26 1.43 -21.73
C VAL A 262 -5.60 -0.06 -21.80
N LEU A 263 -6.08 -0.63 -20.70
CA LEU A 263 -6.52 -2.02 -20.65
C LEU A 263 -7.71 -2.26 -21.59
N LEU A 264 -8.69 -1.37 -21.61
CA LEU A 264 -9.84 -1.47 -22.49
C LEU A 264 -9.45 -1.40 -23.97
N GLU A 265 -8.51 -0.53 -24.34
CA GLU A 265 -7.99 -0.49 -25.71
C GLU A 265 -7.20 -1.76 -26.06
N ALA A 266 -6.41 -2.31 -25.12
CA ALA A 266 -5.78 -3.62 -25.33
C ALA A 266 -6.79 -4.73 -25.55
N MET A 267 -7.91 -4.75 -24.81
CA MET A 267 -9.00 -5.70 -25.03
C MET A 267 -9.63 -5.57 -26.41
N LYS A 268 -9.80 -4.34 -26.96
CA LYS A 268 -10.28 -4.14 -28.33
C LYS A 268 -9.31 -4.72 -29.37
N ILE A 269 -8.02 -4.57 -29.16
CA ILE A 269 -6.99 -5.13 -30.05
C ILE A 269 -7.09 -6.65 -30.07
N LEU A 270 -7.20 -7.29 -28.90
CA LEU A 270 -7.33 -8.74 -28.76
C LEU A 270 -8.61 -9.26 -29.41
N ASP A 271 -9.74 -8.57 -29.24
CA ASP A 271 -11.01 -8.98 -29.89
C ASP A 271 -10.95 -8.91 -31.41
N LYS A 272 -10.28 -7.87 -31.97
CA LYS A 272 -10.01 -7.77 -33.41
C LYS A 272 -9.11 -8.88 -33.93
N LYS A 273 -8.12 -9.31 -33.12
CA LYS A 273 -7.25 -10.46 -33.42
C LYS A 273 -7.93 -11.82 -33.22
N ASN A 274 -9.18 -11.87 -32.72
CA ASN A 274 -9.91 -13.08 -32.30
C ASN A 274 -9.18 -13.89 -31.21
N ILE A 275 -8.47 -13.23 -30.31
CA ILE A 275 -7.80 -13.85 -29.15
C ILE A 275 -8.79 -13.99 -28.00
N ALA A 276 -8.96 -15.22 -27.51
CA ALA A 276 -9.93 -15.51 -26.45
C ALA A 276 -9.40 -15.14 -25.06
N VAL A 277 -10.00 -14.11 -24.44
CA VAL A 277 -9.63 -13.61 -23.09
C VAL A 277 -10.89 -13.28 -22.30
N ASN A 278 -10.89 -13.64 -21.02
CA ASN A 278 -11.86 -13.18 -20.04
C ASN A 278 -11.17 -12.16 -19.11
N LEU A 279 -11.72 -10.96 -19.00
CA LEU A 279 -11.27 -9.91 -18.08
C LEU A 279 -12.39 -9.59 -17.10
N ASP A 280 -12.11 -9.75 -15.82
CA ASP A 280 -12.98 -9.27 -14.77
C ASP A 280 -12.42 -7.97 -14.17
N ILE A 281 -13.30 -7.00 -13.87
CA ILE A 281 -12.96 -5.70 -13.30
C ILE A 281 -13.57 -5.64 -11.90
N LEU A 282 -12.70 -5.62 -10.89
CA LEU A 282 -13.06 -5.49 -9.48
C LEU A 282 -12.71 -4.08 -8.99
N GLY A 283 -13.71 -3.30 -8.68
CA GLY A 283 -13.57 -1.94 -8.18
C GLY A 283 -14.71 -1.03 -8.59
N ASP A 284 -14.60 0.23 -8.19
CA ASP A 284 -15.51 1.31 -8.51
C ASP A 284 -14.72 2.56 -8.91
N GLY A 285 -15.35 3.48 -9.61
CA GLY A 285 -14.73 4.74 -10.03
C GLY A 285 -15.43 5.43 -11.18
N THR A 286 -14.89 6.57 -11.56
CA THR A 286 -15.49 7.49 -12.53
C THR A 286 -15.61 6.92 -13.95
N LEU A 287 -14.79 5.91 -14.31
CA LEU A 287 -14.78 5.29 -15.64
C LEU A 287 -15.57 3.97 -15.71
N LEU A 288 -16.39 3.67 -14.70
CA LEU A 288 -17.17 2.43 -14.68
C LEU A 288 -18.21 2.36 -15.80
N SER A 289 -18.78 3.50 -16.21
CA SER A 289 -19.73 3.60 -17.32
C SER A 289 -19.08 3.27 -18.66
N GLU A 290 -17.85 3.72 -18.88
CA GLU A 290 -17.05 3.43 -20.07
C GLU A 290 -16.72 1.93 -20.15
N CYS A 291 -16.36 1.32 -19.02
CA CYS A 291 -16.12 -0.12 -18.93
C CYS A 291 -17.38 -0.92 -19.32
N LYS A 292 -18.56 -0.53 -18.80
CA LYS A 292 -19.84 -1.14 -19.14
C LYS A 292 -20.17 -1.01 -20.63
N THR A 293 -19.99 0.18 -21.18
CA THR A 293 -20.25 0.46 -22.59
C THR A 293 -19.39 -0.42 -23.48
N LEU A 294 -18.10 -0.52 -23.18
CA LEU A 294 -17.19 -1.32 -23.97
C LEU A 294 -17.46 -2.82 -23.83
N SER A 295 -17.78 -3.31 -22.62
CA SER A 295 -18.09 -4.72 -22.41
C SER A 295 -19.25 -5.20 -23.29
N ASN A 296 -20.22 -4.31 -23.58
CA ASN A 296 -21.34 -4.59 -24.48
C ASN A 296 -20.94 -4.58 -25.98
N GLN A 297 -19.85 -3.93 -26.34
CA GLN A 297 -19.35 -3.84 -27.72
C GLN A 297 -18.43 -5.00 -28.10
N LEU A 298 -17.71 -5.56 -27.12
CA LEU A 298 -16.77 -6.67 -27.31
C LEU A 298 -17.53 -8.01 -27.12
N GLN A 299 -17.78 -8.73 -28.18
CA GLN A 299 -18.62 -9.94 -28.10
C GLN A 299 -18.07 -11.14 -28.87
N LYS A 300 -16.93 -10.99 -29.58
CA LYS A 300 -16.38 -12.07 -30.41
C LYS A 300 -15.57 -13.06 -29.59
N SER A 301 -14.42 -12.59 -29.07
CA SER A 301 -13.44 -13.44 -28.40
C SER A 301 -13.17 -12.97 -26.98
N VAL A 302 -13.27 -11.66 -26.71
CA VAL A 302 -13.05 -11.06 -25.42
C VAL A 302 -14.37 -10.92 -24.65
N LYS A 303 -14.35 -11.31 -23.36
CA LYS A 303 -15.44 -11.05 -22.42
C LYS A 303 -14.95 -10.17 -21.30
N ILE A 304 -15.69 -9.10 -20.99
CA ILE A 304 -15.42 -8.23 -19.84
C ILE A 304 -16.61 -8.30 -18.89
N GLN A 305 -16.33 -8.60 -17.63
CA GLN A 305 -17.32 -8.61 -16.55
C GLN A 305 -16.93 -7.61 -15.48
N ILE A 306 -17.91 -6.87 -14.95
CA ILE A 306 -17.71 -5.93 -13.84
C ILE A 306 -18.28 -6.55 -12.57
N LEU A 307 -17.41 -6.77 -11.60
CA LEU A 307 -17.74 -7.46 -10.35
C LEU A 307 -18.20 -6.49 -9.23
N GLY A 308 -17.98 -5.18 -9.42
CA GLY A 308 -18.19 -4.21 -8.33
C GLY A 308 -17.07 -4.24 -7.31
N THR A 309 -17.40 -4.16 -6.01
CA THR A 309 -16.44 -4.16 -4.91
C THR A 309 -16.60 -5.40 -4.03
N VAL A 310 -15.48 -5.92 -3.53
CA VAL A 310 -15.43 -7.01 -2.55
C VAL A 310 -14.68 -6.52 -1.31
N ALA A 311 -15.16 -6.88 -0.13
CA ALA A 311 -14.47 -6.55 1.13
C ALA A 311 -13.11 -7.25 1.20
N TYR A 312 -12.09 -6.52 1.67
CA TYR A 312 -10.77 -7.09 1.90
C TYR A 312 -10.83 -8.20 2.95
N GLY A 313 -10.35 -9.39 2.63
CA GLY A 313 -10.41 -10.56 3.51
C GLY A 313 -10.45 -11.88 2.73
N LYS A 314 -10.87 -12.94 3.36
CA LYS A 314 -10.80 -14.32 2.84
C LYS A 314 -11.49 -14.49 1.46
N GLU A 315 -12.62 -13.85 1.25
CA GLU A 315 -13.34 -13.93 -0.04
C GLU A 315 -12.57 -13.24 -1.16
N PHE A 316 -11.96 -12.08 -0.87
CA PHE A 316 -11.09 -11.39 -1.80
C PHE A 316 -9.89 -12.26 -2.21
N PHE A 317 -9.19 -12.87 -1.24
CA PHE A 317 -8.05 -13.73 -1.54
C PHE A 317 -8.45 -14.98 -2.35
N ARG A 318 -9.58 -15.61 -2.03
CA ARG A 318 -10.11 -16.73 -2.81
C ARG A 318 -10.44 -16.33 -4.25
N LEU A 319 -11.00 -15.14 -4.43
CA LEU A 319 -11.29 -14.61 -5.76
C LEU A 319 -10.01 -14.49 -6.59
N LEU A 320 -8.90 -13.98 -6.01
CA LEU A 320 -7.63 -13.88 -6.73
C LEU A 320 -7.15 -15.22 -7.29
N GLN A 321 -7.37 -16.32 -6.55
CA GLN A 321 -6.96 -17.67 -6.95
C GLN A 321 -7.62 -18.15 -8.26
N GLU A 322 -8.73 -17.56 -8.68
CA GLU A 322 -9.43 -17.95 -9.90
C GLU A 322 -8.76 -17.46 -11.18
N TYR A 323 -7.82 -16.50 -11.11
CA TYR A 323 -7.25 -15.83 -12.26
C TYR A 323 -5.84 -16.32 -12.56
N HIS A 324 -5.50 -16.33 -13.86
CA HIS A 324 -4.17 -16.68 -14.34
C HIS A 324 -3.14 -15.60 -14.05
N ALA A 325 -3.58 -14.32 -14.10
CA ALA A 325 -2.77 -13.16 -13.74
C ALA A 325 -3.64 -11.97 -13.33
N ILE A 326 -3.06 -11.09 -12.51
CA ILE A 326 -3.62 -9.76 -12.22
C ILE A 326 -3.00 -8.76 -13.19
N VAL A 327 -3.83 -7.87 -13.77
CA VAL A 327 -3.36 -6.81 -14.68
C VAL A 327 -3.35 -5.48 -13.93
N VAL A 328 -2.17 -4.83 -13.90
CA VAL A 328 -1.96 -3.54 -13.24
C VAL A 328 -1.40 -2.53 -14.25
N PRO A 329 -2.25 -1.95 -15.12
CA PRO A 329 -1.83 -1.10 -16.25
C PRO A 329 -1.66 0.36 -15.86
N SER A 330 -1.33 0.65 -14.61
CA SER A 330 -1.28 1.99 -14.03
C SER A 330 -0.39 2.96 -14.83
N LEU A 331 -0.83 4.21 -14.94
CA LEU A 331 -0.11 5.27 -15.66
C LEU A 331 0.82 6.06 -14.75
N SER A 332 0.40 6.27 -13.51
CA SER A 332 1.20 6.87 -12.45
C SER A 332 0.92 6.09 -11.19
N ASP A 333 1.94 5.62 -10.51
CA ASP A 333 1.69 4.82 -9.33
C ASP A 333 2.67 5.08 -8.21
N GLU A 334 2.01 5.24 -7.08
CA GLU A 334 2.48 4.81 -5.79
C GLU A 334 2.60 3.27 -5.80
N GLN A 335 3.17 2.69 -4.79
CA GLN A 335 3.28 1.24 -4.69
C GLN A 335 1.88 0.56 -4.68
N PRO A 336 1.52 -0.24 -5.67
CA PRO A 336 0.20 -0.86 -5.71
C PRO A 336 0.17 -2.13 -4.84
N ARG A 337 -0.59 -2.07 -3.75
CA ARG A 337 -0.73 -3.17 -2.77
C ARG A 337 -1.20 -4.49 -3.38
N ILE A 338 -2.05 -4.42 -4.42
CA ILE A 338 -2.58 -5.59 -5.10
C ILE A 338 -1.50 -6.55 -5.63
N VAL A 339 -0.29 -6.06 -5.87
CA VAL A 339 0.84 -6.90 -6.29
C VAL A 339 1.14 -7.96 -5.22
N TYR A 340 1.22 -7.56 -3.96
CA TYR A 340 1.51 -8.48 -2.86
C TYR A 340 0.31 -9.35 -2.51
N ASP A 341 -0.91 -8.81 -2.61
CA ASP A 341 -2.14 -9.58 -2.46
C ASP A 341 -2.18 -10.73 -3.48
N ALA A 342 -1.85 -10.45 -4.75
CA ALA A 342 -1.76 -11.45 -5.80
C ALA A 342 -0.66 -12.49 -5.53
N TYR A 343 0.50 -12.03 -5.09
CA TYR A 343 1.65 -12.87 -4.76
C TYR A 343 1.32 -13.88 -3.66
N SER A 344 0.59 -13.47 -2.62
CA SER A 344 0.14 -14.34 -1.54
C SER A 344 -0.73 -15.49 -2.01
N GLN A 345 -1.32 -15.38 -3.21
CA GLN A 345 -2.18 -16.38 -3.83
C GLN A 345 -1.51 -17.09 -5.03
N ALA A 346 -0.19 -17.00 -5.16
CA ALA A 346 0.58 -17.55 -6.28
C ALA A 346 0.08 -17.06 -7.65
N VAL A 347 -0.37 -15.80 -7.75
CA VAL A 347 -0.87 -15.19 -9.00
C VAL A 347 0.14 -14.15 -9.47
N PRO A 348 0.74 -14.32 -10.67
CA PRO A 348 1.68 -13.36 -11.23
C PRO A 348 0.97 -12.09 -11.68
N VAL A 349 1.75 -11.02 -11.89
CA VAL A 349 1.24 -9.71 -12.27
C VAL A 349 1.73 -9.31 -13.66
N LEU A 350 0.80 -8.85 -14.51
CA LEU A 350 1.08 -8.20 -15.79
C LEU A 350 0.95 -6.70 -15.59
N ALA A 351 2.02 -5.95 -15.72
CA ALA A 351 2.07 -4.57 -15.25
C ALA A 351 2.64 -3.58 -16.26
N SER A 352 2.30 -2.32 -16.08
CA SER A 352 2.96 -1.20 -16.76
C SER A 352 4.27 -0.80 -16.06
N ASN A 353 5.16 -0.18 -16.80
CA ASN A 353 6.48 0.28 -16.34
C ASN A 353 6.35 1.62 -15.58
N THR A 354 5.88 1.56 -14.33
CA THR A 354 5.92 2.68 -13.38
C THR A 354 6.98 2.43 -12.30
N ASP A 355 7.41 3.48 -11.61
CA ASP A 355 8.46 3.36 -10.59
C ASP A 355 8.04 2.41 -9.45
N GLY A 356 6.82 2.56 -8.93
CA GLY A 356 6.31 1.71 -7.87
C GLY A 356 6.16 0.24 -8.28
N LEU A 357 5.78 -0.04 -9.53
CA LEU A 357 5.65 -1.40 -10.04
C LEU A 357 7.01 -2.06 -10.29
N ARG A 358 8.02 -1.30 -10.76
CA ARG A 358 9.39 -1.81 -10.90
C ARG A 358 10.01 -2.23 -9.56
N ASP A 359 9.67 -1.54 -8.49
CA ASP A 359 10.16 -1.88 -7.15
C ASP A 359 9.53 -3.19 -6.61
N CYS A 360 8.29 -3.49 -7.02
CA CYS A 360 7.54 -4.65 -6.53
C CYS A 360 7.75 -5.91 -7.38
N ILE A 361 7.92 -5.75 -8.71
CA ILE A 361 7.88 -6.85 -9.67
C ILE A 361 9.29 -7.16 -10.18
N GLN A 362 9.73 -8.39 -9.97
CA GLN A 362 10.91 -8.94 -10.63
C GLN A 362 10.51 -9.39 -12.04
N ASN A 363 10.85 -8.55 -13.06
CA ASN A 363 10.42 -8.78 -14.43
C ASN A 363 10.82 -10.17 -14.94
N HIS A 364 9.90 -10.88 -15.60
CA HIS A 364 9.99 -12.27 -16.04
C HIS A 364 10.19 -13.31 -14.93
N LYS A 365 10.14 -12.93 -13.66
CA LYS A 365 10.27 -13.85 -12.53
C LYS A 365 9.01 -13.91 -11.67
N THR A 366 8.43 -12.77 -11.28
CA THR A 366 7.19 -12.71 -10.49
C THR A 366 6.05 -12.03 -11.25
N GLY A 367 6.31 -11.60 -12.47
CA GLY A 367 5.38 -10.96 -13.37
C GLY A 367 6.09 -10.44 -14.60
N VAL A 368 5.38 -9.73 -15.46
CA VAL A 368 5.95 -9.10 -16.67
C VAL A 368 5.57 -7.63 -16.73
N ILE A 369 6.56 -6.79 -17.07
CA ILE A 369 6.39 -5.33 -17.16
C ILE A 369 6.50 -4.90 -18.63
N VAL A 370 5.53 -4.10 -19.09
CA VAL A 370 5.53 -3.45 -20.42
C VAL A 370 5.45 -1.94 -20.27
N ASN A 371 5.73 -1.20 -21.36
CA ASN A 371 5.66 0.25 -21.33
C ASN A 371 4.29 0.75 -20.85
N SER A 372 4.28 1.75 -19.99
CA SER A 372 3.05 2.39 -19.55
C SER A 372 2.40 3.17 -20.70
N ASN A 373 1.07 3.27 -20.67
CA ASN A 373 0.28 3.94 -21.72
C ASN A 373 0.46 3.35 -23.14
N ASP A 374 0.77 2.04 -23.23
CA ASP A 374 0.95 1.33 -24.49
C ASP A 374 -0.04 0.16 -24.59
N PRO A 375 -1.24 0.37 -25.15
CA PRO A 375 -2.25 -0.69 -25.28
C PRO A 375 -1.83 -1.81 -26.24
N VAL A 376 -0.93 -1.55 -27.18
CA VAL A 376 -0.43 -2.57 -28.12
C VAL A 376 0.50 -3.52 -27.37
N ALA A 377 1.49 -2.98 -26.65
CA ALA A 377 2.42 -3.78 -25.86
C ALA A 377 1.66 -4.61 -24.78
N LEU A 378 0.61 -4.02 -24.17
CA LEU A 378 -0.21 -4.73 -23.19
C LEU A 378 -1.02 -5.85 -23.87
N ALA A 379 -1.59 -5.62 -25.05
CA ALA A 379 -2.31 -6.65 -25.79
C ALA A 379 -1.38 -7.81 -26.19
N ASP A 380 -0.18 -7.50 -26.69
CA ASP A 380 0.81 -8.53 -27.06
C ASP A 380 1.28 -9.33 -25.84
N LEU A 381 1.47 -8.67 -24.68
CA LEU A 381 1.75 -9.37 -23.42
C LEU A 381 0.62 -10.30 -22.99
N ILE A 382 -0.63 -9.88 -23.10
CA ILE A 382 -1.80 -10.70 -22.77
C ILE A 382 -1.92 -11.88 -23.73
N GLU A 383 -1.72 -11.67 -25.04
CA GLU A 383 -1.70 -12.74 -26.03
C GLU A 383 -0.59 -13.76 -25.72
N TRP A 384 0.63 -13.29 -25.45
CA TRP A 384 1.74 -14.13 -25.02
C TRP A 384 1.39 -14.93 -23.76
N SER A 385 0.75 -14.30 -22.78
CA SER A 385 0.35 -14.93 -21.53
C SER A 385 -0.60 -16.12 -21.76
N GLY A 386 -1.56 -15.97 -22.66
CA GLY A 386 -2.49 -17.06 -23.05
C GLY A 386 -1.80 -18.24 -23.72
N GLN A 387 -0.70 -17.99 -24.42
CA GLN A 387 0.11 -19.02 -25.09
C GLN A 387 1.15 -19.66 -24.18
N ASN A 388 1.41 -19.06 -23.01
CA ASN A 388 2.52 -19.43 -22.12
C ASN A 388 2.07 -19.64 -20.66
N LEU A 389 0.95 -20.33 -20.44
CA LEU A 389 0.41 -20.61 -19.11
C LEU A 389 1.42 -21.32 -18.15
N PRO A 390 2.29 -22.24 -18.59
CA PRO A 390 3.33 -22.82 -17.72
C PRO A 390 4.32 -21.78 -17.19
N GLN A 391 4.64 -20.75 -17.99
CA GLN A 391 5.49 -19.65 -17.55
C GLN A 391 4.79 -18.79 -16.51
N LEU A 392 3.49 -18.52 -16.68
CA LEU A 392 2.68 -17.84 -15.66
C LEU A 392 2.64 -18.64 -14.35
N GLN A 393 2.50 -19.97 -14.41
CA GLN A 393 2.60 -20.84 -13.23
C GLN A 393 3.94 -20.69 -12.53
N SER A 394 5.03 -20.72 -13.28
CA SER A 394 6.38 -20.55 -12.70
C SER A 394 6.55 -19.19 -12.04
N MET A 395 6.03 -18.13 -12.66
CA MET A 395 6.01 -16.78 -12.08
C MET A 395 5.13 -16.73 -10.83
N GLY A 396 3.97 -17.39 -10.82
CA GLY A 396 3.09 -17.49 -9.66
C GLY A 396 3.76 -18.17 -8.47
N LYS A 397 4.51 -19.27 -8.69
CA LYS A 397 5.29 -19.92 -7.65
C LYS A 397 6.40 -19.01 -7.11
N ALA A 398 7.10 -18.30 -7.97
CA ALA A 398 8.16 -17.36 -7.56
C ALA A 398 7.57 -16.16 -6.80
N SER A 399 6.40 -15.68 -7.19
CA SER A 399 5.71 -14.59 -6.48
C SER A 399 5.24 -15.02 -5.09
N LEU A 400 4.76 -16.27 -4.92
CA LEU A 400 4.40 -16.83 -3.62
C LEU A 400 5.61 -16.88 -2.67
N GLN A 401 6.78 -17.31 -3.16
CA GLN A 401 8.02 -17.30 -2.36
C GLN A 401 8.38 -15.88 -1.91
N GLN A 402 8.20 -14.87 -2.78
CA GLN A 402 8.46 -13.47 -2.43
C GLN A 402 7.46 -12.95 -1.39
N ALA A 403 6.19 -13.40 -1.42
CA ALA A 403 5.14 -12.93 -0.52
C ALA A 403 5.49 -13.11 0.97
N HIS A 404 6.18 -14.21 1.34
CA HIS A 404 6.62 -14.45 2.72
C HIS A 404 7.54 -13.36 3.29
N SER A 405 8.32 -12.70 2.43
CA SER A 405 9.17 -11.57 2.84
C SER A 405 8.46 -10.22 2.79
N MET A 406 7.20 -10.18 2.36
CA MET A 406 6.41 -8.97 2.13
C MET A 406 5.13 -8.92 2.96
N THR A 407 5.14 -9.57 4.14
CA THR A 407 3.99 -9.52 5.06
C THR A 407 3.94 -8.19 5.82
N HIS A 408 2.78 -7.87 6.36
CA HIS A 408 2.58 -6.71 7.24
C HIS A 408 3.49 -6.80 8.47
N GLN A 409 3.60 -7.99 9.06
CA GLN A 409 4.49 -8.25 10.19
C GLN A 409 5.96 -8.05 9.83
N GLU A 410 6.41 -8.49 8.66
CA GLU A 410 7.80 -8.29 8.22
C GLU A 410 8.12 -6.82 7.91
N MET A 411 7.16 -6.09 7.36
CA MET A 411 7.26 -4.64 7.20
C MET A 411 7.49 -3.94 8.55
N HIS A 412 6.69 -4.28 9.57
CA HIS A 412 6.86 -3.72 10.92
C HIS A 412 8.15 -4.16 11.58
N ARG A 413 8.59 -5.41 11.37
CA ARG A 413 9.89 -5.89 11.84
C ARG A 413 11.03 -5.07 11.25
N SER A 414 11.00 -4.83 9.94
CA SER A 414 11.99 -4.00 9.26
C SER A 414 12.01 -2.57 9.81
N ARG A 415 10.85 -1.96 10.06
CA ARG A 415 10.72 -0.64 10.67
C ARG A 415 11.31 -0.61 12.09
N TRP A 416 11.00 -1.62 12.91
CA TRP A 416 11.53 -1.75 14.26
C TRP A 416 13.05 -1.90 14.29
N GLN A 417 13.63 -2.81 13.52
CA GLN A 417 15.07 -3.03 13.44
C GLN A 417 15.81 -1.76 13.01
N LEU A 418 15.27 -1.09 12.00
CA LEU A 418 15.83 0.14 11.49
C LEU A 418 15.81 1.26 12.55
N LEU A 419 14.68 1.41 13.23
CA LEU A 419 14.54 2.42 14.30
C LEU A 419 15.51 2.16 15.45
N LEU A 420 15.65 0.92 15.91
CA LEU A 420 16.62 0.54 16.94
C LEU A 420 18.06 0.89 16.52
N LYS A 421 18.46 0.48 15.30
CA LYS A 421 19.80 0.76 14.75
C LYS A 421 20.09 2.25 14.72
N MET A 422 19.13 3.05 14.27
CA MET A 422 19.31 4.51 14.17
C MET A 422 19.34 5.20 15.53
N LEU A 423 18.57 4.73 16.52
CA LEU A 423 18.61 5.23 17.88
C LEU A 423 19.94 4.93 18.57
N GLN A 424 20.51 3.73 18.38
CA GLN A 424 21.81 3.34 18.92
C GLN A 424 22.96 4.17 18.33
N SER A 425 22.89 4.46 17.02
CA SER A 425 23.92 5.28 16.34
C SER A 425 23.84 6.77 16.66
N SER A 426 22.68 7.27 17.09
CA SER A 426 22.45 8.69 17.33
C SER A 426 22.91 9.17 18.74
N LYS A 427 23.39 8.30 19.64
CA LYS A 427 23.77 8.63 21.03
C LYS A 427 22.70 9.46 21.79
N VAL A 428 21.43 9.20 21.54
CA VAL A 428 20.30 9.89 22.19
C VAL A 428 19.77 9.06 23.34
#